data_22233a4b690fdb21da836ea4b31f9ce2
#
_entry.id   22233a4b690fdb21da836ea4b31f9ce2
#
_cell.length_a   1.000
_cell.length_b   1.000
_cell.length_c   1.000
_cell.angle_alpha   90.00
_cell.angle_beta   90.00
_cell.angle_gamma   90.00
#
_symmetry.space_group_name_H-M   'P 1'
#
loop_
_entity.id
_entity.type
_entity.pdbx_description
1 polymer ?
#
loop_
_entity_poly.entity_id
_entity_poly.type
_entity_poly.pdbx_seq_one_letter_code
_entity_poly.pdbx_strand_id
1 'polypeptide(L)'
;YEDNNTFFGDLSAILIDNMPIWAEFSSTPSSKISLMGDWETKLPAIINETINENVTSLAGVPSWMMVLLQKSLETTGKSNLLELWPNAEVYFHGGVSFEPYKEQYKKLFPKDSFKYYEIYNASEGFFGIQDQNDSDELLLMLDYGIFYEFIPMDTFGTLNQRVIRLNQVELHKNYALVITTNSGLWRYLIGDTIRFTSLSPYRIKVTGRTKHHINVFGEELMVENTDAALAKTCKEHLCEIIDYTVAPIFMKKEQKGAHEWI
;
A
#
# COMPACT_ATOMS: atom_id res chain seq x y z
N TYR A 1 15.13 -13.65 18.28
CA TYR A 1 14.72 -14.22 19.60
C TYR A 1 15.67 -13.65 20.65
N GLU A 2 15.17 -12.91 21.67
CA GLU A 2 15.99 -12.49 22.82
C GLU A 2 15.86 -13.44 23.99
N ASP A 3 14.80 -14.21 24.05
CA ASP A 3 14.64 -15.39 24.92
C ASP A 3 13.67 -16.39 24.30
N ASN A 4 13.50 -17.55 24.91
CA ASN A 4 12.71 -18.67 24.34
C ASN A 4 11.21 -18.40 24.17
N ASN A 5 10.69 -17.20 24.58
CA ASN A 5 9.27 -16.89 24.55
C ASN A 5 8.95 -15.52 23.91
N THR A 6 9.96 -14.79 23.40
CA THR A 6 9.75 -13.47 22.81
C THR A 6 10.16 -13.47 21.34
N PHE A 7 9.25 -13.04 20.47
CA PHE A 7 9.46 -12.97 19.03
C PHE A 7 9.53 -11.50 18.60
N PHE A 8 10.55 -11.18 17.83
CA PHE A 8 10.70 -9.89 17.18
C PHE A 8 10.69 -10.09 15.66
N GLY A 9 9.94 -9.29 14.95
CA GLY A 9 9.89 -9.37 13.51
C GLY A 9 8.95 -8.34 12.91
N ASP A 10 8.94 -8.31 11.61
CA ASP A 10 7.93 -7.63 10.80
C ASP A 10 6.54 -8.18 11.15
N LEU A 11 5.52 -7.31 11.12
CA LEU A 11 4.13 -7.69 11.38
C LEU A 11 3.68 -8.84 10.48
N SER A 12 4.03 -8.84 9.21
CA SER A 12 3.69 -9.91 8.28
C SER A 12 4.28 -11.26 8.70
N ALA A 13 5.50 -11.29 9.21
CA ALA A 13 6.13 -12.51 9.73
C ALA A 13 5.40 -13.00 10.99
N ILE A 14 5.00 -12.11 11.89
CA ILE A 14 4.24 -12.44 13.10
C ILE A 14 2.86 -13.02 12.72
N LEU A 15 2.17 -12.42 11.75
CA LEU A 15 0.88 -12.89 11.26
C LEU A 15 0.98 -14.27 10.60
N ILE A 16 2.02 -14.52 9.81
CA ILE A 16 2.27 -15.81 9.16
C ILE A 16 2.56 -16.89 10.21
N ASP A 17 3.40 -16.59 11.20
CA ASP A 17 3.74 -17.54 12.28
C ASP A 17 2.55 -17.88 13.19
N ASN A 18 1.55 -17.00 13.24
CA ASN A 18 0.32 -17.19 14.04
C ASN A 18 -0.93 -17.41 13.18
N MET A 19 -0.76 -17.84 11.94
CA MET A 19 -1.88 -18.06 11.03
C MET A 19 -2.79 -19.18 11.54
N PRO A 20 -4.12 -19.01 11.47
CA PRO A 20 -5.03 -20.10 11.80
C PRO A 20 -4.78 -21.33 10.93
N ILE A 21 -4.90 -22.54 11.48
CA ILE A 21 -4.62 -23.81 10.80
C ILE A 21 -5.34 -23.91 9.44
N TRP A 22 -6.61 -23.48 9.37
CA TRP A 22 -7.38 -23.52 8.12
C TRP A 22 -6.82 -22.57 7.04
N ALA A 23 -6.23 -21.45 7.44
CA ALA A 23 -5.60 -20.51 6.52
C ALA A 23 -4.22 -21.01 6.08
N GLU A 24 -3.46 -21.65 6.96
CA GLU A 24 -2.17 -22.25 6.64
C GLU A 24 -2.30 -23.32 5.55
N PHE A 25 -3.31 -24.20 5.64
CA PHE A 25 -3.59 -25.20 4.60
C PHE A 25 -4.05 -24.62 3.25
N SER A 26 -4.47 -23.37 3.22
CA SER A 26 -4.94 -22.68 2.01
C SER A 26 -3.94 -21.67 1.49
N SER A 27 -2.75 -21.58 2.10
CA SER A 27 -1.72 -20.58 1.79
C SER A 27 -0.50 -21.23 1.16
N THR A 28 0.11 -20.50 0.24
CA THR A 28 1.40 -20.84 -0.37
C THR A 28 2.21 -19.53 -0.53
N PRO A 29 3.55 -19.56 -0.38
CA PRO A 29 4.37 -20.70 0.03
C PRO A 29 4.17 -21.08 1.52
N SER A 30 4.69 -22.23 1.91
CA SER A 30 4.68 -22.69 3.32
C SER A 30 5.29 -21.66 4.28
N SER A 31 4.86 -21.68 5.54
CA SER A 31 5.39 -20.79 6.58
C SER A 31 6.92 -20.89 6.70
N LYS A 32 7.49 -22.08 6.51
CA LYS A 32 8.95 -22.29 6.49
C LYS A 32 9.66 -21.43 5.45
N ILE A 33 9.12 -21.30 4.24
CA ILE A 33 9.70 -20.47 3.19
C ILE A 33 9.34 -18.99 3.42
N SER A 34 8.10 -18.72 3.80
CA SER A 34 7.62 -17.36 4.06
C SER A 34 8.42 -16.64 5.15
N LEU A 35 8.94 -17.38 6.13
CA LEU A 35 9.72 -16.84 7.26
C LEU A 35 11.23 -16.86 7.03
N MET A 36 11.72 -17.24 5.84
CA MET A 36 13.15 -17.12 5.51
C MET A 36 13.58 -15.64 5.53
N GLY A 37 14.74 -15.37 6.14
CA GLY A 37 15.29 -14.02 6.25
C GLY A 37 16.11 -13.57 5.05
N ASP A 38 16.76 -14.50 4.36
CA ASP A 38 17.59 -14.19 3.21
C ASP A 38 16.79 -14.18 1.91
N TRP A 39 16.71 -13.02 1.26
CA TRP A 39 15.91 -12.81 0.06
C TRP A 39 16.42 -13.57 -1.17
N GLU A 40 17.71 -13.73 -1.31
CA GLU A 40 18.32 -14.39 -2.47
C GLU A 40 17.97 -15.88 -2.53
N THR A 41 17.88 -16.53 -1.37
CA THR A 41 17.47 -17.93 -1.26
C THR A 41 15.94 -18.08 -1.15
N LYS A 42 15.26 -17.12 -0.54
CA LYS A 42 13.81 -17.13 -0.36
C LYS A 42 13.06 -17.01 -1.69
N LEU A 43 13.45 -16.11 -2.56
CA LEU A 43 12.74 -15.85 -3.82
C LEU A 43 12.68 -17.10 -4.72
N PRO A 44 13.80 -17.81 -5.01
CA PRO A 44 13.74 -19.07 -5.75
C PRO A 44 12.91 -20.15 -5.05
N ALA A 45 12.96 -20.22 -3.71
CA ALA A 45 12.19 -21.20 -2.94
C ALA A 45 10.67 -20.95 -3.05
N ILE A 46 10.23 -19.68 -2.97
CA ILE A 46 8.83 -19.30 -3.21
C ILE A 46 8.40 -19.75 -4.61
N ILE A 47 9.17 -19.42 -5.64
CA ILE A 47 8.84 -19.77 -7.02
C ILE A 47 8.71 -21.29 -7.17
N ASN A 48 9.70 -22.04 -6.75
CA ASN A 48 9.70 -23.50 -6.88
C ASN A 48 8.51 -24.17 -6.18
N GLU A 49 8.08 -23.65 -5.04
CA GLU A 49 6.91 -24.20 -4.32
C GLU A 49 5.59 -23.81 -5.00
N THR A 50 5.47 -22.55 -5.47
CA THR A 50 4.19 -22.01 -5.94
C THR A 50 3.86 -22.29 -7.40
N ILE A 51 4.85 -22.60 -8.25
CA ILE A 51 4.61 -22.78 -9.70
C ILE A 51 3.66 -23.93 -10.04
N ASN A 52 3.56 -24.94 -9.18
CA ASN A 52 2.69 -26.09 -9.40
C ASN A 52 1.40 -26.04 -8.56
N GLU A 53 1.22 -24.96 -7.79
CA GLU A 53 0.04 -24.79 -6.95
C GLU A 53 -1.12 -24.12 -7.72
N ASN A 54 -2.33 -24.40 -7.25
CA ASN A 54 -3.52 -23.72 -7.78
C ASN A 54 -3.72 -22.37 -7.10
N VAL A 55 -2.90 -21.38 -7.47
CA VAL A 55 -3.00 -20.03 -6.92
C VAL A 55 -4.24 -19.33 -7.49
N THR A 56 -5.16 -18.93 -6.61
CA THR A 56 -6.40 -18.20 -6.97
C THR A 56 -6.35 -16.74 -6.54
N SER A 57 -5.59 -16.43 -5.48
CA SER A 57 -5.46 -15.07 -4.96
C SER A 57 -4.02 -14.77 -4.58
N LEU A 58 -3.66 -13.50 -4.71
CA LEU A 58 -2.36 -12.98 -4.28
C LEU A 58 -2.58 -11.86 -3.26
N ALA A 59 -1.63 -11.71 -2.34
CA ALA A 59 -1.62 -10.60 -1.39
C ALA A 59 -0.18 -10.10 -1.16
N GLY A 60 0.02 -8.79 -1.17
CA GLY A 60 1.35 -8.22 -0.92
C GLY A 60 1.50 -6.78 -1.37
N VAL A 61 2.68 -6.23 -1.11
CA VAL A 61 3.06 -4.88 -1.53
C VAL A 61 3.37 -4.88 -3.04
N PRO A 62 2.82 -3.96 -3.85
CA PRO A 62 2.94 -3.96 -5.31
C PRO A 62 4.38 -4.05 -5.84
N SER A 63 5.30 -3.27 -5.31
CA SER A 63 6.71 -3.26 -5.76
C SER A 63 7.40 -4.61 -5.52
N TRP A 64 7.25 -5.19 -4.34
CA TRP A 64 7.85 -6.50 -3.99
C TRP A 64 7.21 -7.66 -4.75
N MET A 65 5.88 -7.63 -4.86
CA MET A 65 5.14 -8.65 -5.62
C MET A 65 5.53 -8.62 -7.11
N MET A 66 5.74 -7.44 -7.69
CA MET A 66 6.19 -7.30 -9.07
C MET A 66 7.49 -8.06 -9.35
N VAL A 67 8.48 -7.94 -8.45
CA VAL A 67 9.76 -8.66 -8.56
C VAL A 67 9.54 -10.18 -8.55
N LEU A 68 8.70 -10.68 -7.63
CA LEU A 68 8.36 -12.10 -7.56
C LEU A 68 7.69 -12.59 -8.86
N LEU A 69 6.69 -11.84 -9.34
CA LEU A 69 5.90 -12.22 -10.51
C LEU A 69 6.73 -12.22 -11.79
N GLN A 70 7.56 -11.21 -11.99
CA GLN A 70 8.47 -11.16 -13.13
C GLN A 70 9.47 -12.31 -13.09
N LYS A 71 10.06 -12.58 -11.92
CA LYS A 71 11.00 -13.69 -11.75
C LYS A 71 10.36 -15.06 -11.98
N SER A 72 9.07 -15.22 -11.61
CA SER A 72 8.30 -16.43 -11.90
C SER A 72 8.15 -16.66 -13.41
N LEU A 73 7.85 -15.60 -14.18
CA LEU A 73 7.78 -15.68 -15.64
C LEU A 73 9.14 -16.01 -16.27
N GLU A 74 10.22 -15.37 -15.85
CA GLU A 74 11.57 -15.66 -16.30
C GLU A 74 11.94 -17.14 -16.05
N THR A 75 11.63 -17.66 -14.85
CA THR A 75 11.97 -19.03 -14.47
C THR A 75 11.18 -20.06 -15.27
N THR A 76 9.92 -19.79 -15.56
CA THR A 76 9.00 -20.73 -16.22
C THR A 76 8.97 -20.56 -17.75
N GLY A 77 9.48 -19.46 -18.28
CA GLY A 77 9.42 -19.13 -19.72
C GLY A 77 8.01 -18.82 -20.21
N LYS A 78 7.07 -18.53 -19.29
CA LYS A 78 5.68 -18.19 -19.63
C LYS A 78 5.56 -16.73 -20.06
N SER A 79 4.56 -16.41 -20.87
CA SER A 79 4.36 -15.05 -21.38
C SER A 79 3.53 -14.18 -20.42
N ASN A 80 2.68 -14.81 -19.62
CA ASN A 80 1.87 -14.15 -18.60
C ASN A 80 1.54 -15.11 -17.45
N LEU A 81 1.03 -14.59 -16.35
CA LEU A 81 0.81 -15.36 -15.13
C LEU A 81 -0.43 -16.25 -15.17
N LEU A 82 -1.37 -16.02 -16.10
CA LEU A 82 -2.51 -16.93 -16.30
C LEU A 82 -2.10 -18.23 -16.97
N GLU A 83 -0.97 -18.27 -17.67
CA GLU A 83 -0.39 -19.53 -18.15
C GLU A 83 0.26 -20.35 -17.02
N LEU A 84 0.63 -19.69 -15.91
CA LEU A 84 1.17 -20.31 -14.72
C LEU A 84 0.04 -20.66 -13.73
N TRP A 85 -0.81 -19.70 -13.44
CA TRP A 85 -1.93 -19.80 -12.51
C TRP A 85 -3.26 -19.47 -13.20
N PRO A 86 -3.85 -20.40 -13.94
CA PRO A 86 -5.03 -20.14 -14.78
C PRO A 86 -6.29 -19.79 -13.98
N ASN A 87 -6.31 -20.15 -12.69
CA ASN A 87 -7.41 -19.86 -11.78
C ASN A 87 -7.18 -18.60 -10.91
N ALA A 88 -6.15 -17.80 -11.21
CA ALA A 88 -5.93 -16.55 -10.51
C ALA A 88 -7.06 -15.55 -10.80
N GLU A 89 -7.63 -14.95 -9.76
CA GLU A 89 -8.83 -14.12 -9.82
C GLU A 89 -8.63 -12.74 -9.19
N VAL A 90 -7.77 -12.63 -8.16
CA VAL A 90 -7.68 -11.41 -7.35
C VAL A 90 -6.30 -11.17 -6.78
N TYR A 91 -5.93 -9.90 -6.72
CA TYR A 91 -4.75 -9.42 -6.01
C TYR A 91 -5.16 -8.39 -4.95
N PHE A 92 -4.88 -8.70 -3.69
CA PHE A 92 -5.02 -7.77 -2.57
C PHE A 92 -3.69 -7.04 -2.37
N HIS A 93 -3.71 -5.72 -2.40
CA HIS A 93 -2.50 -4.92 -2.31
C HIS A 93 -2.65 -3.77 -1.30
N GLY A 94 -1.54 -3.26 -0.82
CA GLY A 94 -1.47 -2.13 0.09
C GLY A 94 -0.02 -1.75 0.40
N GLY A 95 0.15 -0.80 1.29
CA GLY A 95 1.46 -0.32 1.74
C GLY A 95 2.09 0.75 0.87
N VAL A 96 1.87 0.70 -0.46
CA VAL A 96 2.26 1.74 -1.43
C VAL A 96 1.15 1.94 -2.44
N SER A 97 1.12 3.09 -3.11
CA SER A 97 0.17 3.35 -4.20
C SER A 97 0.28 2.32 -5.31
N PHE A 98 -0.86 1.86 -5.82
CA PHE A 98 -0.92 0.90 -6.91
C PHE A 98 -0.87 1.56 -8.30
N GLU A 99 -1.22 2.83 -8.39
CA GLU A 99 -1.35 3.55 -9.68
C GLU A 99 -0.11 3.44 -10.58
N PRO A 100 1.14 3.60 -10.11
CA PRO A 100 2.32 3.46 -10.96
C PRO A 100 2.52 2.04 -11.54
N TYR A 101 1.97 1.02 -10.89
CA TYR A 101 2.17 -0.39 -11.25
C TYR A 101 1.00 -0.99 -12.04
N LYS A 102 -0.14 -0.34 -12.05
CA LYS A 102 -1.43 -0.86 -12.55
C LYS A 102 -1.35 -1.41 -13.98
N GLU A 103 -0.73 -0.69 -14.90
CA GLU A 103 -0.63 -1.12 -16.29
C GLU A 103 0.33 -2.32 -16.47
N GLN A 104 1.35 -2.42 -15.62
CA GLN A 104 2.25 -3.58 -15.61
C GLN A 104 1.51 -4.83 -15.12
N TYR A 105 0.73 -4.71 -14.04
CA TYR A 105 -0.08 -5.81 -13.51
C TYR A 105 -1.14 -6.30 -14.51
N LYS A 106 -1.76 -5.40 -15.27
CA LYS A 106 -2.70 -5.77 -16.35
C LYS A 106 -2.03 -6.60 -17.45
N LYS A 107 -0.75 -6.32 -17.77
CA LYS A 107 0.00 -7.15 -18.73
C LYS A 107 0.32 -8.53 -18.16
N LEU A 108 0.61 -8.62 -16.85
CA LEU A 108 0.89 -9.88 -16.17
C LEU A 108 -0.35 -10.77 -16.05
N PHE A 109 -1.52 -10.16 -15.82
CA PHE A 109 -2.82 -10.84 -15.74
C PHE A 109 -3.77 -10.29 -16.81
N PRO A 110 -3.61 -10.68 -18.09
CA PRO A 110 -4.41 -10.16 -19.21
C PRO A 110 -5.84 -10.76 -19.24
N LYS A 111 -6.62 -10.51 -18.20
CA LYS A 111 -7.98 -11.01 -18.00
C LYS A 111 -8.83 -9.90 -17.36
N ASP A 112 -9.84 -9.42 -18.07
CA ASP A 112 -10.71 -8.33 -17.59
C ASP A 112 -11.42 -8.64 -16.27
N SER A 113 -11.68 -9.92 -16.01
CA SER A 113 -12.29 -10.35 -14.74
C SER A 113 -11.31 -10.43 -13.56
N PHE A 114 -10.00 -10.28 -13.78
CA PHE A 114 -9.03 -10.26 -12.68
C PHE A 114 -9.20 -8.97 -11.88
N LYS A 115 -9.28 -9.07 -10.56
CA LYS A 115 -9.61 -7.95 -9.67
C LYS A 115 -8.41 -7.50 -8.86
N TYR A 116 -8.36 -6.22 -8.59
CA TYR A 116 -7.37 -5.58 -7.73
C TYR A 116 -8.11 -4.89 -6.59
N TYR A 117 -7.79 -5.26 -5.35
CA TYR A 117 -8.41 -4.67 -4.17
C TYR A 117 -7.34 -4.08 -3.25
N GLU A 118 -7.47 -2.80 -2.99
CA GLU A 118 -6.61 -2.11 -2.05
C GLU A 118 -7.07 -2.35 -0.61
N ILE A 119 -6.10 -2.56 0.28
CA ILE A 119 -6.28 -2.62 1.72
C ILE A 119 -5.39 -1.58 2.38
N TYR A 120 -5.93 -0.89 3.39
CA TYR A 120 -5.17 0.04 4.21
C TYR A 120 -4.99 -0.54 5.60
N ASN A 121 -3.83 -1.12 5.81
CA ASN A 121 -3.40 -1.70 7.08
C ASN A 121 -2.00 -1.19 7.45
N ALA A 122 -1.72 -1.18 8.74
CA ALA A 122 -0.42 -0.87 9.30
C ALA A 122 -0.20 -1.74 10.56
N SER A 123 0.98 -1.64 11.18
CA SER A 123 1.26 -2.35 12.44
C SER A 123 0.29 -1.96 13.56
N GLU A 124 -0.27 -0.77 13.48
CA GLU A 124 -1.19 -0.18 14.46
C GLU A 124 -2.64 -0.62 14.28
N GLY A 125 -3.01 -1.15 13.12
CA GLY A 125 -4.38 -1.61 12.87
C GLY A 125 -4.76 -1.77 11.41
N PHE A 126 -6.01 -2.17 11.18
CA PHE A 126 -6.63 -2.28 9.87
C PHE A 126 -7.67 -1.18 9.70
N PHE A 127 -7.47 -0.28 8.75
CA PHE A 127 -8.22 0.99 8.68
C PHE A 127 -9.21 1.07 7.53
N GLY A 128 -8.92 0.43 6.42
CA GLY A 128 -9.78 0.53 5.25
C GLY A 128 -9.63 -0.63 4.28
N ILE A 129 -10.70 -0.87 3.53
CA ILE A 129 -10.76 -1.89 2.49
C ILE A 129 -11.51 -1.34 1.28
N GLN A 130 -11.00 -1.58 0.09
CA GLN A 130 -11.74 -1.40 -1.14
C GLN A 130 -12.87 -2.44 -1.18
N ASP A 131 -14.12 -2.00 -1.14
CA ASP A 131 -15.31 -2.87 -1.12
C ASP A 131 -16.13 -2.76 -2.41
N GLN A 132 -15.68 -1.93 -3.35
CA GLN A 132 -16.33 -1.71 -4.64
C GLN A 132 -15.38 -2.03 -5.79
N ASN A 133 -15.89 -2.74 -6.79
CA ASN A 133 -15.17 -2.94 -8.04
C ASN A 133 -14.96 -1.60 -8.75
N ASP A 134 -13.81 -1.46 -9.41
CA ASP A 134 -13.47 -0.32 -10.26
C ASP A 134 -13.47 1.04 -9.52
N SER A 135 -13.37 1.02 -8.19
CA SER A 135 -13.18 2.17 -7.32
C SER A 135 -11.78 2.13 -6.70
N ASP A 136 -11.18 3.27 -6.46
CA ASP A 136 -9.94 3.46 -5.71
C ASP A 136 -10.21 4.03 -4.30
N GLU A 137 -11.46 3.89 -3.84
CA GLU A 137 -11.92 4.36 -2.54
C GLU A 137 -11.95 3.21 -1.54
N LEU A 138 -11.52 3.49 -0.32
CA LEU A 138 -11.50 2.55 0.78
C LEU A 138 -12.65 2.83 1.74
N LEU A 139 -13.46 1.83 2.04
CA LEU A 139 -14.42 1.89 3.14
C LEU A 139 -13.66 2.01 4.46
N LEU A 140 -13.89 3.07 5.22
CA LEU A 140 -13.27 3.25 6.55
C LEU A 140 -13.88 2.27 7.55
N MET A 141 -13.03 1.46 8.18
CA MET A 141 -13.44 0.43 9.14
C MET A 141 -13.71 1.05 10.52
N LEU A 142 -14.98 1.22 10.88
CA LEU A 142 -15.39 1.89 12.10
C LEU A 142 -15.65 0.95 13.29
N ASP A 143 -15.78 -0.34 13.04
CA ASP A 143 -16.19 -1.37 14.01
C ASP A 143 -15.02 -2.29 14.47
N TYR A 144 -13.78 -1.93 14.13
CA TYR A 144 -12.58 -2.70 14.48
C TYR A 144 -11.91 -2.26 15.80
N GLY A 145 -12.66 -1.58 16.68
CA GLY A 145 -12.15 -1.14 17.98
C GLY A 145 -11.16 0.03 17.90
N ILE A 146 -11.25 0.81 16.83
CA ILE A 146 -10.41 1.99 16.61
C ILE A 146 -11.27 3.24 16.68
N PHE A 147 -10.88 4.17 17.55
CA PHE A 147 -11.46 5.50 17.60
C PHE A 147 -10.60 6.46 16.79
N TYR A 148 -11.22 7.11 15.81
CA TYR A 148 -10.56 7.99 14.86
C TYR A 148 -10.73 9.46 15.22
N GLU A 149 -9.62 10.20 15.15
CA GLU A 149 -9.57 11.65 15.17
C GLU A 149 -8.76 12.14 13.94
N PHE A 150 -8.97 13.36 13.54
CA PHE A 150 -8.40 13.91 12.31
C PHE A 150 -7.82 15.30 12.56
N ILE A 151 -6.61 15.55 12.02
CA ILE A 151 -6.00 16.88 12.03
C ILE A 151 -6.04 17.42 10.60
N PRO A 152 -6.81 18.48 10.31
CA PRO A 152 -6.79 19.11 8.99
C PRO A 152 -5.36 19.54 8.62
N MET A 153 -4.92 19.22 7.40
CA MET A 153 -3.54 19.47 6.98
C MET A 153 -3.21 20.97 6.90
N ASP A 154 -4.22 21.84 6.70
CA ASP A 154 -4.07 23.29 6.75
C ASP A 154 -3.67 23.85 8.13
N THR A 155 -3.92 23.07 9.21
CA THR A 155 -3.53 23.44 10.59
C THR A 155 -2.47 22.52 11.17
N PHE A 156 -2.08 21.47 10.47
CA PHE A 156 -1.12 20.48 10.97
C PHE A 156 0.25 21.11 11.28
N GLY A 157 0.77 20.85 12.49
CA GLY A 157 2.06 21.37 12.95
C GLY A 157 2.08 22.87 13.30
N THR A 158 0.96 23.57 13.22
CA THR A 158 0.86 24.99 13.59
C THR A 158 0.43 25.17 15.06
N LEU A 159 0.62 26.38 15.60
CA LEU A 159 0.14 26.74 16.95
C LEU A 159 -1.39 26.64 17.07
N ASN A 160 -2.11 26.75 15.97
CA ASN A 160 -3.58 26.67 15.89
C ASN A 160 -4.08 25.29 15.45
N GLN A 161 -3.25 24.24 15.58
CA GLN A 161 -3.62 22.88 15.21
C GLN A 161 -4.92 22.46 15.87
N ARG A 162 -5.85 21.98 15.06
CA ARG A 162 -7.15 21.47 15.51
C ARG A 162 -7.18 19.97 15.39
N VAL A 163 -7.84 19.31 16.33
CA VAL A 163 -8.20 17.89 16.21
C VAL A 163 -9.72 17.81 16.15
N ILE A 164 -10.23 17.16 15.12
CA ILE A 164 -11.67 17.03 14.88
C ILE A 164 -12.09 15.56 14.90
N ARG A 165 -13.37 15.32 15.11
CA ARG A 165 -14.00 14.00 15.11
C ARG A 165 -14.55 13.65 13.72
N LEU A 166 -14.91 12.39 13.53
CA LEU A 166 -15.43 11.85 12.28
C LEU A 166 -16.64 12.62 11.72
N ASN A 167 -17.54 13.06 12.60
CA ASN A 167 -18.73 13.83 12.19
C ASN A 167 -18.45 15.29 11.80
N GLN A 168 -17.20 15.72 11.85
CA GLN A 168 -16.77 17.09 11.54
C GLN A 168 -15.88 17.13 10.29
N VAL A 169 -15.61 15.98 9.68
CA VAL A 169 -14.78 15.93 8.47
C VAL A 169 -15.55 16.45 7.26
N GLU A 170 -14.82 16.97 6.30
CA GLU A 170 -15.36 17.53 5.06
C GLU A 170 -14.81 16.75 3.86
N LEU A 171 -15.62 16.65 2.80
CA LEU A 171 -15.21 16.01 1.55
C LEU A 171 -14.01 16.75 0.93
N HIS A 172 -13.13 15.96 0.33
CA HIS A 172 -11.99 16.43 -0.46
C HIS A 172 -10.93 17.24 0.31
N LYS A 173 -11.00 17.28 1.65
CA LYS A 173 -9.94 17.84 2.49
C LYS A 173 -8.99 16.75 2.96
N ASN A 174 -7.70 17.08 3.04
CA ASN A 174 -6.67 16.20 3.57
C ASN A 174 -6.56 16.31 5.09
N TYR A 175 -6.39 15.17 5.73
CA TYR A 175 -6.28 15.05 7.18
C TYR A 175 -5.12 14.12 7.55
N ALA A 176 -4.36 14.48 8.58
CA ALA A 176 -3.50 13.54 9.28
C ALA A 176 -4.37 12.66 10.19
N LEU A 177 -4.12 11.35 10.14
CA LEU A 177 -4.89 10.37 10.88
C LEU A 177 -4.34 10.18 12.29
N VAL A 178 -5.20 10.29 13.29
CA VAL A 178 -4.93 10.03 14.70
C VAL A 178 -5.84 8.91 15.19
N ILE A 179 -5.28 7.92 15.86
CA ILE A 179 -6.01 6.75 16.31
C ILE A 179 -5.88 6.51 17.81
N THR A 180 -6.94 5.97 18.40
CA THR A 180 -6.91 5.35 19.71
C THR A 180 -7.42 3.93 19.56
N THR A 181 -6.67 2.94 20.03
CA THR A 181 -7.01 1.52 19.84
C THR A 181 -7.21 0.81 21.17
N ASN A 182 -7.98 -0.27 21.15
CA ASN A 182 -8.14 -1.17 22.30
C ASN A 182 -6.83 -1.94 22.64
N SER A 183 -5.83 -1.91 21.75
CA SER A 183 -4.50 -2.49 21.98
C SER A 183 -3.55 -1.57 22.77
N GLY A 184 -4.02 -0.38 23.19
CA GLY A 184 -3.28 0.53 24.08
C GLY A 184 -2.63 1.75 23.42
N LEU A 185 -2.86 2.00 22.15
CA LEU A 185 -2.46 3.27 21.52
C LEU A 185 -3.47 4.37 21.92
N TRP A 186 -2.95 5.50 22.40
CA TRP A 186 -3.75 6.64 22.83
C TRP A 186 -3.40 7.87 22.01
N ARG A 187 -4.37 8.35 21.19
CA ARG A 187 -4.24 9.53 20.32
C ARG A 187 -2.91 9.51 19.54
N TYR A 188 -2.62 8.34 18.99
CA TYR A 188 -1.41 8.07 18.24
C TYR A 188 -1.49 8.65 16.83
N LEU A 189 -0.53 9.49 16.47
CA LEU A 189 -0.41 10.03 15.12
C LEU A 189 0.31 8.99 14.26
N ILE A 190 -0.43 8.32 13.37
CA ILE A 190 0.10 7.24 12.54
C ILE A 190 1.10 7.72 11.48
N GLY A 191 0.99 9.00 11.12
CA GLY A 191 1.87 9.63 10.12
C GLY A 191 1.34 9.58 8.69
N ASP A 192 0.19 8.96 8.47
CA ASP A 192 -0.46 8.94 7.17
C ASP A 192 -1.44 10.10 7.02
N THR A 193 -1.64 10.52 5.77
CA THR A 193 -2.65 11.49 5.39
C THR A 193 -3.73 10.80 4.55
N ILE A 194 -4.98 11.19 4.82
CA ILE A 194 -6.15 10.67 4.13
C ILE A 194 -7.05 11.81 3.66
N ARG A 195 -7.89 11.51 2.69
CA ARG A 195 -8.93 12.42 2.20
C ARG A 195 -10.26 11.67 2.14
N PHE A 196 -11.34 12.29 2.66
CA PHE A 196 -12.68 11.74 2.54
C PHE A 196 -13.24 11.95 1.14
N THR A 197 -13.74 10.89 0.53
CA THR A 197 -14.42 10.88 -0.77
C THR A 197 -15.92 10.66 -0.64
N SER A 198 -16.36 10.08 0.49
CA SER A 198 -17.79 9.94 0.87
C SER A 198 -17.96 10.06 2.39
N LEU A 199 -19.10 10.55 2.82
CA LEU A 199 -19.48 10.64 4.23
C LEU A 199 -20.58 9.66 4.63
N SER A 200 -21.18 8.93 3.66
CA SER A 200 -22.21 7.92 3.92
C SER A 200 -22.21 6.85 2.80
N PRO A 201 -21.59 5.69 3.00
CA PRO A 201 -20.68 5.38 4.10
C PRO A 201 -19.41 6.23 4.05
N TYR A 202 -18.65 6.28 5.14
CA TYR A 202 -17.38 6.97 5.14
C TYR A 202 -16.37 6.22 4.27
N ARG A 203 -15.90 6.90 3.20
CA ARG A 203 -14.86 6.39 2.30
C ARG A 203 -13.69 7.36 2.27
N ILE A 204 -12.52 6.80 2.15
CA ILE A 204 -11.27 7.54 2.17
C ILE A 204 -10.35 7.12 1.01
N LYS A 205 -9.39 7.98 0.71
CA LYS A 205 -8.17 7.66 -0.02
C LYS A 205 -6.98 7.98 0.85
N VAL A 206 -5.97 7.15 0.81
CA VAL A 206 -4.66 7.47 1.39
C VAL A 206 -3.96 8.42 0.41
N THR A 207 -3.56 9.59 0.89
CA THR A 207 -2.97 10.65 0.05
C THR A 207 -1.47 10.80 0.23
N GLY A 208 -0.89 10.12 1.23
CA GLY A 208 0.53 10.12 1.49
C GLY A 208 0.85 10.09 2.98
N ARG A 209 1.95 10.72 3.35
CA ARG A 209 2.41 10.80 4.75
C ARG A 209 2.65 12.22 5.19
N THR A 210 2.43 12.50 6.48
CA THR A 210 2.61 13.83 7.07
C THR A 210 4.02 14.39 6.95
N LYS A 211 5.03 13.52 6.75
CA LYS A 211 6.45 13.89 6.56
C LYS A 211 6.90 13.85 5.09
N HIS A 212 6.09 13.27 4.20
CA HIS A 212 6.43 13.09 2.79
C HIS A 212 5.50 13.93 1.93
N HIS A 213 5.55 15.22 2.11
CA HIS A 213 4.91 16.20 1.22
C HIS A 213 5.92 17.31 0.93
N ILE A 214 5.86 17.85 -0.26
CA ILE A 214 6.66 18.99 -0.66
C ILE A 214 5.77 20.23 -0.58
N ASN A 215 6.17 21.16 0.26
CA ASN A 215 5.52 22.48 0.41
C ASN A 215 6.59 23.55 0.58
N VAL A 216 7.58 23.57 -0.31
CA VAL A 216 8.71 24.49 -0.24
C VAL A 216 8.36 25.83 -0.86
N PHE A 217 7.47 25.82 -1.84
CA PHE A 217 7.04 26.99 -2.60
C PHE A 217 5.54 27.31 -2.39
N GLY A 218 4.85 26.62 -1.47
CA GLY A 218 3.41 26.76 -1.22
C GLY A 218 2.53 25.81 -2.05
N GLU A 219 3.12 24.76 -2.64
CA GLU A 219 2.46 23.87 -3.61
C GLU A 219 1.67 22.72 -3.02
N GLU A 220 1.83 22.37 -1.74
CA GLU A 220 1.21 21.22 -1.08
C GLU A 220 1.24 19.91 -1.93
N LEU A 221 2.41 19.58 -2.48
CA LEU A 221 2.58 18.40 -3.31
C LEU A 221 2.58 17.14 -2.44
N MET A 222 1.48 16.40 -2.48
CA MET A 222 1.33 15.11 -1.79
C MET A 222 1.81 13.95 -2.65
N VAL A 223 2.12 12.80 -2.04
CA VAL A 223 2.54 11.58 -2.75
C VAL A 223 1.52 11.17 -3.81
N GLU A 224 0.22 11.29 -3.54
CA GLU A 224 -0.84 11.03 -4.52
C GLU A 224 -0.66 11.85 -5.83
N ASN A 225 -0.19 13.08 -5.72
CA ASN A 225 0.01 13.94 -6.90
C ASN A 225 1.20 13.46 -7.74
N THR A 226 2.29 13.02 -7.07
CA THR A 226 3.47 12.49 -7.75
C THR A 226 3.16 11.15 -8.42
N ASP A 227 2.47 10.24 -7.75
CA ASP A 227 2.04 8.94 -8.27
C ASP A 227 1.16 9.10 -9.52
N ALA A 228 0.17 9.99 -9.46
CA ALA A 228 -0.72 10.26 -10.61
C ALA A 228 0.04 10.86 -11.81
N ALA A 229 0.99 11.77 -11.55
CA ALA A 229 1.82 12.36 -12.60
C ALA A 229 2.70 11.31 -13.28
N LEU A 230 3.32 10.42 -12.49
CA LEU A 230 4.15 9.33 -13.01
C LEU A 230 3.33 8.32 -13.80
N ALA A 231 2.21 7.86 -13.27
CA ALA A 231 1.32 6.91 -13.96
C ALA A 231 0.91 7.45 -15.33
N LYS A 232 0.55 8.74 -15.41
CA LYS A 232 0.21 9.40 -16.68
C LYS A 232 1.41 9.45 -17.63
N THR A 233 2.57 9.87 -17.15
CA THR A 233 3.81 9.99 -17.95
C THR A 233 4.25 8.63 -18.48
N CYS A 234 4.26 7.59 -17.63
CA CYS A 234 4.62 6.24 -18.04
C CYS A 234 3.68 5.70 -19.13
N LYS A 235 2.39 5.97 -19.01
CA LYS A 235 1.41 5.59 -20.03
C LYS A 235 1.63 6.31 -21.36
N GLU A 236 1.90 7.62 -21.34
CA GLU A 236 2.14 8.42 -22.54
C GLU A 236 3.44 8.05 -23.24
N HIS A 237 4.49 7.73 -22.49
CA HIS A 237 5.81 7.43 -23.02
C HIS A 237 6.13 5.92 -23.12
N LEU A 238 5.16 5.04 -22.82
CA LEU A 238 5.31 3.59 -22.85
C LEU A 238 6.52 3.09 -22.04
N CYS A 239 6.79 3.73 -20.91
CA CYS A 239 7.84 3.35 -19.98
C CYS A 239 7.26 2.68 -18.71
N GLU A 240 8.12 1.98 -17.99
CA GLU A 240 7.78 1.32 -16.73
C GLU A 240 8.64 1.90 -15.63
N ILE A 241 8.07 1.99 -14.42
CA ILE A 241 8.77 2.48 -13.24
C ILE A 241 8.93 1.35 -12.22
N ILE A 242 10.08 1.29 -11.57
CA ILE A 242 10.38 0.34 -10.50
C ILE A 242 10.21 1.04 -9.15
N ASP A 243 10.81 2.22 -9.02
CA ASP A 243 10.77 3.07 -7.85
C ASP A 243 11.10 4.51 -8.24
N TYR A 244 10.80 5.48 -7.38
CA TYR A 244 11.13 6.88 -7.63
C TYR A 244 11.28 7.68 -6.34
N THR A 245 11.96 8.81 -6.44
CA THR A 245 11.98 9.86 -5.40
C THR A 245 11.84 11.23 -6.02
N VAL A 246 11.32 12.18 -5.25
CA VAL A 246 11.16 13.58 -5.67
C VAL A 246 11.78 14.47 -4.60
N ALA A 247 12.58 15.42 -5.03
CA ALA A 247 13.22 16.40 -4.15
C ALA A 247 13.06 17.84 -4.67
N PRO A 248 12.91 18.84 -3.80
CA PRO A 248 12.84 20.23 -4.22
C PRO A 248 14.22 20.76 -4.61
N ILE A 249 14.30 21.46 -5.74
CA ILE A 249 15.45 22.30 -6.13
C ILE A 249 15.16 23.72 -5.68
N PHE A 250 15.89 24.20 -4.69
CA PHE A 250 15.68 25.55 -4.13
C PHE A 250 16.05 26.66 -5.10
N MET A 251 15.31 27.77 -5.04
CA MET A 251 15.59 28.97 -5.84
C MET A 251 17.01 29.51 -5.57
N LYS A 252 17.70 29.87 -6.64
CA LYS A 252 18.98 30.61 -6.62
C LYS A 252 18.79 31.90 -7.42
N LYS A 253 19.77 32.86 -7.32
CA LYS A 253 19.67 34.21 -7.94
C LYS A 253 19.26 34.23 -9.41
N GLU A 254 19.51 33.16 -10.17
CA GLU A 254 19.22 33.05 -11.61
C GLU A 254 18.42 31.79 -11.98
N GLN A 255 17.97 31.02 -10.98
CA GLN A 255 17.26 29.75 -11.20
C GLN A 255 15.95 29.72 -10.41
N LYS A 256 14.85 29.43 -11.10
CA LYS A 256 13.55 29.19 -10.47
C LYS A 256 13.58 27.90 -9.63
N GLY A 257 12.74 27.84 -8.60
CA GLY A 257 12.49 26.60 -7.89
C GLY A 257 11.86 25.54 -8.81
N ALA A 258 12.17 24.28 -8.57
CA ALA A 258 11.70 23.15 -9.34
C ALA A 258 11.63 21.88 -8.47
N HIS A 259 11.12 20.81 -9.04
CA HIS A 259 11.20 19.47 -8.45
C HIS A 259 12.11 18.60 -9.32
N GLU A 260 13.04 17.91 -8.69
CA GLU A 260 13.89 16.90 -9.32
C GLU A 260 13.29 15.51 -9.08
N TRP A 261 13.21 14.74 -10.13
CA TRP A 261 12.67 13.39 -10.14
C TRP A 261 13.79 12.42 -10.48
N ILE A 262 13.97 11.39 -9.64
CA ILE A 262 15.02 10.38 -9.76
C ILE A 262 14.40 9.00 -9.77
#